data_b5013eaa3095c85a4bb443162fdde796
#
_entry.id   b5013eaa3095c85a4bb443162fdde796
#
_cell.length_a   1.000
_cell.length_b   1.000
_cell.length_c   1.000
_cell.angle_alpha   90.00
_cell.angle_beta   90.00
_cell.angle_gamma   90.00
#
_symmetry.space_group_name_H-M   'P 1'
#
loop_
_entity.id
_entity.type
_entity.pdbx_description
1 polymer ?
#
loop_
_entity_poly.entity_id
_entity_poly.type
_entity_poly.pdbx_seq_one_letter_code
_entity_poly.pdbx_strand_id
1 'polypeptide(L)'
;MKWKQSDGKAAPQDIVDAAVAAAEEFSVPVGILLGTIERESNFRYGLVSSAGAVGLCQFKKKFADDYYRYAGFKFDLESIEAVRGMAAVYKKYAEWAEHRHGYTGEDRWRYALAAHRWGQNSTEAVELVLKGRVEDVEACMERNGIGYGYVPETGKNSAEDHTVTARAALKWALSKVGMPYSQPKRATATHFDCSSLVARAYSDQGVPWDLVGNEIPTSTQEVYSDNFELLWPADYAKIGKTFGGAAVINRGKHPGDLQFACTDKKTGRANKITHVTMVVDSSQIVHARGTAYGVRKDDIELYKGKICAILRYNPDAPLRKGMRGLRVEALQKALIAKGAKIKADGVYGTNTEKAVQKYGGAR
;
A
#
# COMPACT_ATOMS: atom_id res chain seq x y z
N MET A 1 17.12 -4.18 -1.56
CA MET A 1 17.15 -5.65 -1.80
C MET A 1 18.35 -6.01 -2.67
N LYS A 2 18.98 -7.18 -2.50
CA LYS A 2 19.99 -7.73 -3.40
C LYS A 2 19.50 -9.04 -3.98
N TRP A 3 19.61 -9.20 -5.29
CA TRP A 3 19.26 -10.45 -5.97
C TRP A 3 20.53 -11.14 -6.49
N LYS A 4 20.67 -12.43 -6.19
CA LYS A 4 21.83 -13.25 -6.58
C LYS A 4 21.46 -14.12 -7.77
N GLN A 5 22.15 -13.94 -8.88
CA GLN A 5 21.97 -14.71 -10.10
C GLN A 5 22.49 -16.15 -9.96
N SER A 6 22.17 -17.02 -10.91
CA SER A 6 22.62 -18.43 -10.92
C SER A 6 24.14 -18.56 -10.99
N ASP A 7 24.85 -17.60 -11.59
CA ASP A 7 26.32 -17.56 -11.67
C ASP A 7 26.98 -16.96 -10.41
N GLY A 8 26.19 -16.62 -9.37
CA GLY A 8 26.65 -16.06 -8.11
C GLY A 8 26.85 -14.54 -8.11
N LYS A 9 26.71 -13.86 -9.25
CA LYS A 9 26.82 -12.41 -9.33
C LYS A 9 25.57 -11.71 -8.82
N ALA A 10 25.71 -10.46 -8.39
CA ALA A 10 24.57 -9.62 -8.09
C ALA A 10 23.88 -9.19 -9.40
N ALA A 11 22.53 -9.19 -9.40
CA ALA A 11 21.77 -8.58 -10.49
C ALA A 11 21.99 -7.05 -10.53
N PRO A 12 21.85 -6.41 -11.71
CA PRO A 12 21.89 -4.96 -11.81
C PRO A 12 20.90 -4.29 -10.86
N GLN A 13 21.36 -3.35 -10.05
CA GLN A 13 20.58 -2.75 -8.97
C GLN A 13 19.40 -1.94 -9.49
N ASP A 14 19.54 -1.24 -10.61
CA ASP A 14 18.48 -0.49 -11.28
C ASP A 14 17.28 -1.39 -11.67
N ILE A 15 17.56 -2.60 -12.15
CA ILE A 15 16.51 -3.58 -12.49
C ILE A 15 15.85 -4.13 -11.23
N VAL A 16 16.64 -4.40 -10.18
CA VAL A 16 16.12 -4.85 -8.88
C VAL A 16 15.21 -3.78 -8.30
N ASP A 17 15.62 -2.52 -8.31
CA ASP A 17 14.83 -1.41 -7.78
C ASP A 17 13.54 -1.18 -8.59
N ALA A 18 13.61 -1.30 -9.92
CA ALA A 18 12.41 -1.24 -10.77
C ALA A 18 11.43 -2.38 -10.49
N ALA A 19 11.95 -3.61 -10.27
CA ALA A 19 11.10 -4.76 -9.94
C ALA A 19 10.46 -4.61 -8.55
N VAL A 20 11.17 -4.08 -7.57
CA VAL A 20 10.64 -3.77 -6.24
C VAL A 20 9.52 -2.73 -6.35
N ALA A 21 9.77 -1.60 -7.02
CA ALA A 21 8.78 -0.56 -7.21
C ALA A 21 7.52 -1.05 -7.93
N ALA A 22 7.69 -1.87 -8.99
CA ALA A 22 6.58 -2.45 -9.73
C ALA A 22 5.80 -3.48 -8.90
N ALA A 23 6.50 -4.30 -8.11
CA ALA A 23 5.90 -5.25 -7.19
C ALA A 23 5.00 -4.57 -6.16
N GLU A 24 5.45 -3.45 -5.61
CA GLU A 24 4.69 -2.62 -4.68
C GLU A 24 3.48 -1.99 -5.36
N GLU A 25 3.68 -1.33 -6.50
CA GLU A 25 2.61 -0.63 -7.23
C GLU A 25 1.44 -1.56 -7.58
N PHE A 26 1.73 -2.78 -8.02
CA PHE A 26 0.72 -3.73 -8.48
C PHE A 26 0.38 -4.83 -7.47
N SER A 27 1.01 -4.84 -6.29
CA SER A 27 0.84 -5.89 -5.27
C SER A 27 1.14 -7.30 -5.84
N VAL A 28 2.25 -7.42 -6.57
CA VAL A 28 2.75 -8.65 -7.19
C VAL A 28 3.98 -9.11 -6.40
N PRO A 29 4.17 -10.41 -6.13
CA PRO A 29 5.38 -10.87 -5.46
C PRO A 29 6.64 -10.50 -6.25
N VAL A 30 7.57 -9.78 -5.64
CA VAL A 30 8.80 -9.32 -6.31
C VAL A 30 9.65 -10.49 -6.82
N GLY A 31 9.62 -11.61 -6.12
CA GLY A 31 10.34 -12.82 -6.49
C GLY A 31 9.97 -13.33 -7.87
N ILE A 32 8.68 -13.29 -8.24
CA ILE A 32 8.25 -13.75 -9.57
C ILE A 32 8.71 -12.78 -10.67
N LEU A 33 8.79 -11.48 -10.41
CA LEU A 33 9.31 -10.51 -11.38
C LEU A 33 10.80 -10.73 -11.62
N LEU A 34 11.60 -10.77 -10.56
CA LEU A 34 13.05 -10.97 -10.65
C LEU A 34 13.41 -12.35 -11.18
N GLY A 35 12.72 -13.40 -10.75
CA GLY A 35 12.92 -14.75 -11.25
C GLY A 35 12.59 -14.88 -12.75
N THR A 36 11.52 -14.19 -13.20
CA THR A 36 11.19 -14.13 -14.63
C THR A 36 12.26 -13.39 -15.42
N ILE A 37 12.70 -12.21 -14.97
CA ILE A 37 13.76 -11.45 -15.65
C ILE A 37 15.05 -12.26 -15.75
N GLU A 38 15.42 -12.98 -14.68
CA GLU A 38 16.58 -13.88 -14.69
C GLU A 38 16.43 -14.97 -15.74
N ARG A 39 15.29 -15.63 -15.77
CA ARG A 39 15.02 -16.73 -16.72
C ARG A 39 14.91 -16.28 -18.17
N GLU A 40 14.25 -15.16 -18.42
CA GLU A 40 13.94 -14.66 -19.75
C GLU A 40 15.14 -13.98 -20.41
N SER A 41 15.90 -13.17 -19.66
CA SER A 41 16.98 -12.36 -20.24
C SER A 41 18.31 -12.45 -19.51
N ASN A 42 18.36 -13.07 -18.34
CA ASN A 42 19.49 -13.01 -17.41
C ASN A 42 19.90 -11.53 -17.15
N PHE A 43 18.93 -10.68 -16.89
CA PHE A 43 19.07 -9.24 -16.65
C PHE A 43 19.73 -8.45 -17.80
N ARG A 44 19.66 -8.95 -19.05
CA ARG A 44 20.28 -8.29 -20.21
C ARG A 44 19.28 -7.40 -20.93
N TYR A 45 19.59 -6.11 -20.98
CA TYR A 45 18.90 -5.18 -21.85
C TYR A 45 19.10 -5.54 -23.33
N GLY A 46 18.13 -5.21 -24.17
CA GLY A 46 18.22 -5.35 -25.63
C GLY A 46 18.30 -6.80 -26.15
N LEU A 47 18.07 -7.81 -25.31
CA LEU A 47 18.02 -9.20 -25.74
C LEU A 47 16.84 -9.42 -26.69
N VAL A 48 17.11 -10.02 -27.85
CA VAL A 48 16.08 -10.47 -28.81
C VAL A 48 16.22 -11.96 -28.96
N SER A 49 15.14 -12.70 -28.68
CA SER A 49 15.13 -14.14 -28.85
C SER A 49 14.89 -14.54 -30.32
N SER A 50 15.22 -15.78 -30.68
CA SER A 50 14.91 -16.33 -32.01
C SER A 50 13.41 -16.33 -32.34
N ALA A 51 12.54 -16.29 -31.31
CA ALA A 51 11.09 -16.22 -31.46
C ALA A 51 10.56 -14.76 -31.50
N GLY A 52 11.45 -13.75 -31.55
CA GLY A 52 11.10 -12.33 -31.64
C GLY A 52 10.60 -11.71 -30.32
N ALA A 53 10.90 -12.33 -29.18
CA ALA A 53 10.67 -11.72 -27.88
C ALA A 53 11.81 -10.75 -27.55
N VAL A 54 11.51 -9.63 -26.88
CA VAL A 54 12.44 -8.51 -26.68
C VAL A 54 12.58 -8.08 -25.24
N GLY A 55 13.74 -7.53 -24.91
CA GLY A 55 14.05 -6.83 -23.67
C GLY A 55 14.16 -7.72 -22.44
N LEU A 56 14.11 -7.11 -21.27
CA LEU A 56 14.26 -7.77 -19.97
C LEU A 56 13.20 -8.84 -19.72
N CYS A 57 11.96 -8.57 -20.10
CA CYS A 57 10.80 -9.40 -19.79
C CYS A 57 10.38 -10.31 -20.95
N GLN A 58 11.12 -10.30 -22.08
CA GLN A 58 10.90 -11.10 -23.26
C GLN A 58 9.45 -11.06 -23.81
N PHE A 59 8.88 -9.87 -23.84
CA PHE A 59 7.58 -9.63 -24.47
C PHE A 59 7.68 -9.76 -26.00
N LYS A 60 6.66 -10.34 -26.62
CA LYS A 60 6.59 -10.45 -28.09
C LYS A 60 5.91 -9.22 -28.67
N LYS A 61 6.62 -8.44 -29.50
CA LYS A 61 6.09 -7.19 -30.11
C LYS A 61 4.74 -7.37 -30.80
N LYS A 62 4.50 -8.52 -31.44
CA LYS A 62 3.22 -8.80 -32.12
C LYS A 62 2.00 -8.89 -31.17
N PHE A 63 2.21 -8.98 -29.86
CA PHE A 63 1.16 -8.99 -28.85
C PHE A 63 1.16 -7.73 -27.97
N ALA A 64 1.86 -6.68 -28.37
CA ALA A 64 2.00 -5.44 -27.60
C ALA A 64 0.64 -4.86 -27.17
N ASP A 65 -0.33 -4.81 -28.10
CA ASP A 65 -1.68 -4.26 -27.80
C ASP A 65 -2.43 -5.07 -26.74
N ASP A 66 -2.21 -6.40 -26.68
CA ASP A 66 -2.77 -7.24 -25.64
C ASP A 66 -2.13 -6.93 -24.27
N TYR A 67 -0.80 -6.79 -24.22
CA TYR A 67 -0.10 -6.43 -22.98
C TYR A 67 -0.53 -5.05 -22.48
N TYR A 68 -0.66 -4.06 -23.36
CA TYR A 68 -1.13 -2.71 -23.00
C TYR A 68 -2.57 -2.72 -22.48
N ARG A 69 -3.43 -3.52 -23.10
CA ARG A 69 -4.82 -3.71 -22.64
C ARG A 69 -4.86 -4.36 -21.25
N TYR A 70 -4.00 -5.35 -20.99
CA TYR A 70 -3.93 -6.03 -19.68
C TYR A 70 -3.31 -5.14 -18.61
N ALA A 71 -2.26 -4.41 -18.95
CA ALA A 71 -1.62 -3.47 -18.04
C ALA A 71 -2.49 -2.24 -17.74
N GLY A 72 -3.36 -1.85 -18.69
CA GLY A 72 -4.14 -0.61 -18.61
C GLY A 72 -3.37 0.65 -19.03
N PHE A 73 -2.14 0.52 -19.50
CA PHE A 73 -1.28 1.61 -20.01
C PHE A 73 -0.27 1.07 -21.04
N LYS A 74 0.28 2.00 -21.86
CA LYS A 74 1.38 1.68 -22.78
C LYS A 74 2.72 1.79 -22.06
N PHE A 75 3.66 0.93 -22.42
CA PHE A 75 5.03 0.91 -21.90
C PHE A 75 6.01 0.44 -22.99
N ASP A 76 7.26 0.81 -22.85
CA ASP A 76 8.30 0.34 -23.78
C ASP A 76 8.74 -1.07 -23.43
N LEU A 77 8.55 -2.02 -24.35
CA LEU A 77 8.86 -3.43 -24.18
C LEU A 77 10.37 -3.72 -24.10
N GLU A 78 11.22 -2.80 -24.58
CA GLU A 78 12.68 -2.98 -24.68
C GLU A 78 13.43 -2.23 -23.57
N SER A 79 12.77 -1.34 -22.84
CA SER A 79 13.35 -0.59 -21.74
C SER A 79 13.03 -1.18 -20.36
N ILE A 80 13.50 -0.52 -19.31
CA ILE A 80 13.19 -0.86 -17.92
C ILE A 80 11.69 -0.71 -17.58
N GLU A 81 10.94 0.09 -18.37
CA GLU A 81 9.49 0.22 -18.21
C GLU A 81 8.75 -1.10 -18.42
N ALA A 82 9.34 -2.03 -19.18
CA ALA A 82 8.79 -3.38 -19.37
C ALA A 82 8.59 -4.11 -18.04
N VAL A 83 9.41 -3.85 -17.01
CA VAL A 83 9.30 -4.46 -15.69
C VAL A 83 7.99 -4.02 -15.01
N ARG A 84 7.67 -2.74 -15.08
CA ARG A 84 6.40 -2.20 -14.60
C ARG A 84 5.21 -2.76 -15.37
N GLY A 85 5.34 -2.86 -16.69
CA GLY A 85 4.34 -3.47 -17.57
C GLY A 85 4.10 -4.95 -17.23
N MET A 86 5.16 -5.72 -16.99
CA MET A 86 5.08 -7.13 -16.59
C MET A 86 4.34 -7.31 -15.26
N ALA A 87 4.61 -6.48 -14.27
CA ALA A 87 3.90 -6.54 -12.99
C ALA A 87 2.39 -6.32 -13.16
N ALA A 88 1.99 -5.31 -13.95
CA ALA A 88 0.58 -5.04 -14.25
C ALA A 88 -0.09 -6.21 -15.00
N VAL A 89 0.58 -6.80 -15.98
CA VAL A 89 0.10 -7.98 -16.73
C VAL A 89 -0.05 -9.18 -15.80
N TYR A 90 0.92 -9.44 -14.92
CA TYR A 90 0.86 -10.55 -13.96
C TYR A 90 -0.28 -10.40 -12.97
N LYS A 91 -0.49 -9.19 -12.47
CA LYS A 91 -1.67 -8.90 -11.65
C LYS A 91 -2.95 -9.28 -12.38
N LYS A 92 -3.07 -8.90 -13.65
CA LYS A 92 -4.25 -9.21 -14.47
C LYS A 92 -4.44 -10.70 -14.67
N TYR A 93 -3.37 -11.45 -14.89
CA TYR A 93 -3.43 -12.91 -15.01
C TYR A 93 -3.82 -13.57 -13.69
N ALA A 94 -3.32 -13.08 -12.55
CA ALA A 94 -3.67 -13.60 -11.24
C ALA A 94 -5.16 -13.33 -10.91
N GLU A 95 -5.69 -12.13 -11.22
CA GLU A 95 -7.11 -11.83 -11.10
C GLU A 95 -7.96 -12.77 -11.97
N TRP A 96 -7.47 -13.10 -13.15
CA TRP A 96 -8.16 -14.03 -14.04
C TRP A 96 -8.14 -15.47 -13.53
N ALA A 97 -7.01 -15.89 -12.95
CA ALA A 97 -6.88 -17.18 -12.29
C ALA A 97 -7.90 -17.35 -11.15
N GLU A 98 -8.08 -16.31 -10.34
CA GLU A 98 -9.08 -16.30 -9.26
C GLU A 98 -10.51 -16.42 -9.81
N HIS A 99 -10.86 -15.59 -10.81
CA HIS A 99 -12.22 -15.53 -11.32
C HIS A 99 -12.64 -16.73 -12.18
N ARG A 100 -11.73 -17.30 -12.98
CA ARG A 100 -12.05 -18.38 -13.92
C ARG A 100 -11.77 -19.77 -13.38
N HIS A 101 -10.74 -19.91 -12.55
CA HIS A 101 -10.26 -21.21 -12.09
C HIS A 101 -10.37 -21.39 -10.58
N GLY A 102 -10.73 -20.34 -9.81
CA GLY A 102 -10.79 -20.39 -8.36
C GLY A 102 -9.42 -20.50 -7.68
N TYR A 103 -8.32 -20.22 -8.40
CA TYR A 103 -6.99 -20.28 -7.82
C TYR A 103 -6.77 -19.10 -6.86
N THR A 104 -6.28 -19.40 -5.65
CA THR A 104 -5.99 -18.41 -4.61
C THR A 104 -4.56 -18.59 -4.09
N GLY A 105 -4.09 -17.66 -3.25
CA GLY A 105 -2.77 -17.76 -2.64
C GLY A 105 -1.66 -17.82 -3.70
N GLU A 106 -0.78 -18.83 -3.60
CA GLU A 106 0.36 -19.01 -4.51
C GLU A 106 -0.06 -19.47 -5.90
N ASP A 107 -1.12 -20.27 -6.02
CA ASP A 107 -1.53 -20.88 -7.27
C ASP A 107 -1.97 -19.84 -8.32
N ARG A 108 -2.57 -18.72 -7.90
CA ARG A 108 -2.86 -17.63 -8.84
C ARG A 108 -1.60 -17.02 -9.45
N TRP A 109 -0.51 -16.99 -8.70
CA TRP A 109 0.78 -16.47 -9.19
C TRP A 109 1.51 -17.48 -10.07
N ARG A 110 1.42 -18.77 -9.74
CA ARG A 110 1.88 -19.86 -10.62
C ARG A 110 1.17 -19.82 -11.96
N TYR A 111 -0.15 -19.58 -11.94
CA TYR A 111 -0.90 -19.38 -13.17
C TYR A 111 -0.45 -18.15 -13.95
N ALA A 112 -0.19 -17.03 -13.30
CA ALA A 112 0.29 -15.80 -13.94
C ALA A 112 1.65 -16.03 -14.64
N LEU A 113 2.58 -16.74 -14.01
CA LEU A 113 3.86 -17.15 -14.60
C LEU A 113 3.65 -18.05 -15.82
N ALA A 114 2.80 -19.05 -15.71
CA ALA A 114 2.48 -19.96 -16.81
C ALA A 114 1.80 -19.23 -17.98
N ALA A 115 0.86 -18.33 -17.70
CA ALA A 115 0.16 -17.51 -18.69
C ALA A 115 1.10 -16.56 -19.44
N HIS A 116 2.16 -16.06 -18.80
CA HIS A 116 3.20 -15.29 -19.48
C HIS A 116 3.89 -16.11 -20.58
N ARG A 117 4.18 -17.36 -20.32
CA ARG A 117 4.91 -18.25 -21.23
C ARG A 117 4.03 -18.85 -22.35
N TRP A 118 2.83 -19.31 -22.00
CA TRP A 118 1.96 -20.07 -22.93
C TRP A 118 0.69 -19.33 -23.35
N GLY A 119 0.42 -18.17 -22.78
CA GLY A 119 -0.81 -17.42 -22.99
C GLY A 119 -1.90 -17.81 -21.99
N GLN A 120 -2.71 -16.87 -21.68
CA GLN A 120 -3.73 -16.93 -20.62
C GLN A 120 -4.89 -17.93 -20.87
N ASN A 121 -5.09 -18.36 -22.10
CA ASN A 121 -6.15 -19.32 -22.46
C ASN A 121 -5.59 -20.73 -22.71
N SER A 122 -4.30 -20.95 -22.42
CA SER A 122 -3.64 -22.22 -22.66
C SER A 122 -4.03 -23.24 -21.60
N THR A 123 -4.36 -24.44 -22.02
CA THR A 123 -4.59 -25.59 -21.13
C THR A 123 -3.31 -25.97 -20.39
N GLU A 124 -2.14 -25.74 -21.01
CA GLU A 124 -0.84 -25.95 -20.40
C GLU A 124 -0.61 -25.07 -19.18
N ALA A 125 -1.11 -23.84 -19.19
CA ALA A 125 -1.03 -22.94 -18.03
C ALA A 125 -1.80 -23.52 -16.83
N VAL A 126 -2.97 -24.09 -17.05
CA VAL A 126 -3.76 -24.77 -16.02
C VAL A 126 -3.08 -26.04 -15.53
N GLU A 127 -2.59 -26.87 -16.45
CA GLU A 127 -1.90 -28.12 -16.09
C GLU A 127 -0.61 -27.90 -15.30
N LEU A 128 0.12 -26.80 -15.57
CA LEU A 128 1.35 -26.46 -14.85
C LEU A 128 1.09 -26.06 -13.40
N VAL A 129 0.00 -25.33 -13.14
CA VAL A 129 -0.43 -25.06 -11.77
C VAL A 129 -0.74 -26.35 -11.02
N LEU A 130 -1.47 -27.28 -11.69
CA LEU A 130 -1.84 -28.57 -11.10
C LEU A 130 -0.63 -29.50 -10.88
N LYS A 131 0.42 -29.40 -11.72
CA LYS A 131 1.64 -30.22 -11.62
C LYS A 131 2.70 -29.59 -10.70
N GLY A 132 2.45 -28.39 -10.16
CA GLY A 132 3.40 -27.67 -9.30
C GLY A 132 4.69 -27.23 -10.02
N ARG A 133 4.65 -27.09 -11.35
CA ARG A 133 5.84 -26.86 -12.19
C ARG A 133 5.93 -25.42 -12.71
N VAL A 134 6.32 -24.49 -11.85
CA VAL A 134 6.98 -23.25 -12.29
C VAL A 134 8.42 -23.25 -11.74
N GLU A 135 8.99 -24.45 -11.74
CA GLU A 135 10.25 -24.80 -11.07
C GLU A 135 11.41 -23.85 -11.37
N ASP A 136 11.46 -23.30 -12.59
CA ASP A 136 12.56 -22.44 -13.01
C ASP A 136 12.58 -21.07 -12.27
N VAL A 137 11.42 -20.44 -12.14
CA VAL A 137 11.29 -19.15 -11.45
C VAL A 137 11.33 -19.37 -9.94
N GLU A 138 10.67 -20.41 -9.45
CA GLU A 138 10.67 -20.78 -8.04
C GLU A 138 12.09 -21.15 -7.56
N ALA A 139 12.90 -21.85 -8.36
CA ALA A 139 14.30 -22.11 -8.03
C ALA A 139 15.15 -20.84 -7.95
N CYS A 140 14.87 -19.82 -8.76
CA CYS A 140 15.50 -18.51 -8.63
C CYS A 140 15.09 -17.79 -7.33
N MET A 141 13.81 -17.90 -6.98
CA MET A 141 13.26 -17.34 -5.75
C MET A 141 13.87 -18.02 -4.51
N GLU A 142 13.89 -19.36 -4.49
CA GLU A 142 14.43 -20.17 -3.39
C GLU A 142 15.92 -19.88 -3.15
N ARG A 143 16.74 -19.79 -4.21
CA ARG A 143 18.16 -19.43 -4.12
C ARG A 143 18.37 -18.09 -3.40
N ASN A 144 17.42 -17.19 -3.52
CA ASN A 144 17.47 -15.87 -2.88
C ASN A 144 16.71 -15.83 -1.54
N GLY A 145 16.22 -16.96 -1.04
CA GLY A 145 15.44 -17.03 0.21
C GLY A 145 14.08 -16.33 0.13
N ILE A 146 13.48 -16.29 -1.07
CA ILE A 146 12.29 -15.50 -1.36
C ILE A 146 11.15 -16.43 -1.74
N GLY A 147 10.00 -16.33 -1.05
CA GLY A 147 8.76 -16.99 -1.41
C GLY A 147 7.75 -16.04 -2.05
N TYR A 148 6.58 -16.53 -2.42
CA TYR A 148 5.47 -15.73 -2.96
C TYR A 148 4.94 -14.67 -2.00
N GLY A 149 5.14 -14.84 -0.70
CA GLY A 149 4.82 -13.85 0.33
C GLY A 149 6.01 -12.98 0.75
N TYR A 150 7.15 -13.09 0.07
CA TYR A 150 8.34 -12.32 0.43
C TYR A 150 8.14 -10.84 0.12
N VAL A 151 8.34 -10.01 1.13
CA VAL A 151 8.49 -8.56 1.02
C VAL A 151 9.98 -8.27 1.11
N PRO A 152 10.59 -7.59 0.12
CA PRO A 152 12.03 -7.31 0.13
C PRO A 152 12.46 -6.54 1.39
N GLU A 153 13.48 -7.02 2.10
CA GLU A 153 14.20 -6.15 3.04
C GLU A 153 15.07 -5.18 2.23
N THR A 154 14.52 -4.04 1.86
CA THR A 154 15.32 -2.96 1.32
C THR A 154 16.15 -2.37 2.44
N GLY A 155 17.46 -2.34 2.29
CA GLY A 155 18.37 -1.82 3.28
C GLY A 155 18.02 -0.37 3.62
N LYS A 156 17.42 -0.15 4.79
CA LYS A 156 17.08 1.15 5.37
C LYS A 156 16.12 2.02 4.53
N ASN A 157 14.95 1.50 4.20
CA ASN A 157 13.81 2.37 3.92
C ASN A 157 12.65 1.95 4.82
N SER A 158 12.33 2.84 5.74
CA SER A 158 11.19 2.81 6.65
C SER A 158 9.83 2.49 5.99
N ALA A 159 9.70 2.68 4.68
CA ALA A 159 8.44 2.48 3.94
C ALA A 159 7.94 1.02 3.89
N GLU A 160 8.84 0.00 3.97
CA GLU A 160 8.44 -1.42 3.89
C GLU A 160 7.89 -1.96 5.20
N ASP A 161 8.50 -1.56 6.31
CA ASP A 161 7.98 -1.88 7.65
C ASP A 161 6.57 -1.30 7.81
N HIS A 162 6.31 -0.16 7.20
CA HIS A 162 5.01 0.52 7.20
C HIS A 162 3.93 -0.26 6.44
N THR A 163 4.28 -0.87 5.31
CA THR A 163 3.33 -1.69 4.52
C THR A 163 2.97 -2.98 5.25
N VAL A 164 3.94 -3.63 5.90
CA VAL A 164 3.70 -4.83 6.73
C VAL A 164 2.79 -4.47 7.89
N THR A 165 3.07 -3.40 8.62
CA THR A 165 2.25 -2.89 9.72
C THR A 165 0.83 -2.54 9.25
N ALA A 166 0.68 -1.83 8.14
CA ALA A 166 -0.62 -1.47 7.59
C ALA A 166 -1.45 -2.70 7.17
N ARG A 167 -0.82 -3.71 6.56
CA ARG A 167 -1.48 -4.98 6.21
C ARG A 167 -1.87 -5.80 7.45
N ALA A 168 -1.03 -5.84 8.46
CA ALA A 168 -1.33 -6.51 9.72
C ALA A 168 -2.50 -5.84 10.45
N ALA A 169 -2.52 -4.50 10.49
CA ALA A 169 -3.64 -3.73 11.02
C ALA A 169 -4.93 -3.99 10.22
N LEU A 170 -4.85 -4.04 8.90
CA LEU A 170 -5.99 -4.39 8.04
C LEU A 170 -6.50 -5.81 8.33
N LYS A 171 -5.60 -6.79 8.43
CA LYS A 171 -5.96 -8.18 8.78
C LYS A 171 -6.68 -8.25 10.12
N TRP A 172 -6.20 -7.49 11.11
CA TRP A 172 -6.87 -7.37 12.41
C TRP A 172 -8.27 -6.76 12.26
N ALA A 173 -8.43 -5.65 11.53
CA ALA A 173 -9.72 -5.02 11.30
C ALA A 173 -10.71 -5.95 10.57
N LEU A 174 -10.24 -6.71 9.56
CA LEU A 174 -11.02 -7.71 8.85
C LEU A 174 -11.50 -8.85 9.76
N SER A 175 -10.72 -9.24 10.77
CA SER A 175 -11.12 -10.25 11.77
C SER A 175 -12.28 -9.80 12.65
N LYS A 176 -12.64 -8.51 12.62
CA LYS A 176 -13.75 -7.92 13.40
C LYS A 176 -15.04 -7.78 12.58
N VAL A 177 -15.06 -8.18 11.32
CA VAL A 177 -16.27 -8.16 10.49
C VAL A 177 -17.38 -8.98 11.18
N GLY A 178 -18.59 -8.41 11.26
CA GLY A 178 -19.71 -8.95 12.00
C GLY A 178 -19.85 -8.44 13.44
N MET A 179 -18.82 -7.81 14.01
CA MET A 179 -18.91 -7.22 15.34
C MET A 179 -19.85 -6.00 15.38
N PRO A 180 -20.58 -5.80 16.48
CA PRO A 180 -21.55 -4.70 16.59
C PRO A 180 -20.90 -3.33 16.71
N TYR A 181 -21.61 -2.31 16.20
CA TYR A 181 -21.25 -0.91 16.37
C TYR A 181 -21.75 -0.35 17.69
N SER A 182 -20.89 0.38 18.41
CA SER A 182 -21.30 1.19 19.56
C SER A 182 -20.27 2.25 19.90
N GLN A 183 -20.66 3.52 19.92
CA GLN A 183 -19.80 4.60 20.44
C GLN A 183 -19.58 4.52 21.96
N PRO A 184 -20.60 4.32 22.81
CA PRO A 184 -20.39 4.18 24.25
C PRO A 184 -19.50 2.98 24.64
N LYS A 185 -19.54 1.89 23.87
CA LYS A 185 -18.77 0.65 24.14
C LYS A 185 -17.52 0.51 23.26
N ARG A 186 -17.09 1.57 22.58
CA ARG A 186 -15.98 1.55 21.61
C ARG A 186 -14.63 1.07 22.18
N ALA A 187 -14.45 1.16 23.49
CA ALA A 187 -13.24 0.70 24.20
C ALA A 187 -13.30 -0.77 24.59
N THR A 188 -14.46 -1.44 24.46
CA THR A 188 -14.60 -2.86 24.81
C THR A 188 -14.07 -3.79 23.72
N ALA A 189 -13.77 -5.05 24.06
CA ALA A 189 -13.26 -6.02 23.10
C ALA A 189 -14.28 -6.37 21.98
N THR A 190 -15.58 -6.15 22.21
CA THR A 190 -16.68 -6.68 21.41
C THR A 190 -17.42 -5.64 20.58
N HIS A 191 -17.16 -4.36 20.76
CA HIS A 191 -17.85 -3.26 20.06
C HIS A 191 -16.86 -2.28 19.47
N PHE A 192 -17.24 -1.70 18.35
CA PHE A 192 -16.42 -0.73 17.62
C PHE A 192 -17.27 0.43 17.14
N ASP A 193 -16.71 1.65 17.10
CA ASP A 193 -17.11 2.68 16.17
C ASP A 193 -16.06 2.80 15.05
N CYS A 194 -16.26 3.72 14.10
CA CYS A 194 -15.38 3.82 12.94
C CYS A 194 -13.93 4.12 13.33
N SER A 195 -13.69 5.04 14.23
CA SER A 195 -12.34 5.42 14.67
C SER A 195 -11.72 4.39 15.61
N SER A 196 -12.49 3.80 16.53
CA SER A 196 -11.92 2.78 17.41
C SER A 196 -11.52 1.50 16.68
N LEU A 197 -12.18 1.15 15.59
CA LEU A 197 -11.76 0.03 14.75
C LEU A 197 -10.36 0.28 14.17
N VAL A 198 -10.16 1.45 13.59
CA VAL A 198 -8.88 1.86 12.98
C VAL A 198 -7.78 2.01 14.02
N ALA A 199 -8.03 2.79 15.07
CA ALA A 199 -7.05 3.02 16.13
C ALA A 199 -6.58 1.71 16.77
N ARG A 200 -7.51 0.82 17.08
CA ARG A 200 -7.17 -0.47 17.71
C ARG A 200 -6.49 -1.43 16.74
N ALA A 201 -6.83 -1.38 15.45
CA ALA A 201 -6.13 -2.18 14.45
C ALA A 201 -4.64 -1.83 14.37
N TYR A 202 -4.31 -0.55 14.39
CA TYR A 202 -2.92 -0.09 14.38
C TYR A 202 -2.25 -0.23 15.75
N SER A 203 -2.96 0.03 16.87
CA SER A 203 -2.41 -0.16 18.21
C SER A 203 -2.04 -1.63 18.49
N ASP A 204 -2.79 -2.58 17.95
CA ASP A 204 -2.46 -4.03 18.03
C ASP A 204 -1.12 -4.35 17.32
N GLN A 205 -0.68 -3.49 16.41
CA GLN A 205 0.61 -3.58 15.74
C GLN A 205 1.69 -2.69 16.39
N GLY A 206 1.46 -2.19 17.59
CA GLY A 206 2.42 -1.35 18.31
C GLY A 206 2.48 0.11 17.83
N VAL A 207 1.58 0.55 16.96
CA VAL A 207 1.50 1.96 16.53
C VAL A 207 0.78 2.77 17.60
N PRO A 208 1.45 3.74 18.24
CA PRO A 208 0.80 4.55 19.25
C PRO A 208 -0.15 5.55 18.60
N TRP A 209 -1.36 5.66 19.14
CA TRP A 209 -2.25 6.79 18.87
C TRP A 209 -2.08 7.80 19.99
N ASP A 210 -1.16 8.74 19.77
CA ASP A 210 -0.71 9.68 20.77
C ASP A 210 -1.71 10.80 20.96
N LEU A 211 -2.75 10.47 21.69
CA LEU A 211 -3.69 11.46 22.15
C LEU A 211 -3.61 11.57 23.66
N VAL A 212 -3.61 12.78 24.12
CA VAL A 212 -3.60 13.12 25.55
C VAL A 212 -4.65 12.26 26.27
N GLY A 213 -4.21 11.38 27.18
CA GLY A 213 -5.09 10.68 28.09
C GLY A 213 -5.43 9.21 27.80
N ASN A 214 -4.71 8.48 26.98
CA ASN A 214 -4.98 7.06 26.65
C ASN A 214 -6.38 6.76 26.07
N GLU A 215 -7.09 7.78 25.59
CA GLU A 215 -8.39 7.59 24.97
C GLU A 215 -8.26 7.18 23.51
N ILE A 216 -9.15 6.30 23.08
CA ILE A 216 -9.26 5.95 21.66
C ILE A 216 -9.66 7.21 20.88
N PRO A 217 -8.91 7.62 19.85
CA PRO A 217 -9.16 8.86 19.13
C PRO A 217 -10.50 8.85 18.38
N THR A 218 -11.02 10.03 18.13
CA THR A 218 -12.10 10.24 17.15
C THR A 218 -11.51 10.36 15.74
N SER A 219 -12.31 10.11 14.71
CA SER A 219 -11.86 10.29 13.31
C SER A 219 -11.33 11.70 13.02
N THR A 220 -11.87 12.73 13.72
CA THR A 220 -11.37 14.10 13.61
C THR A 220 -9.96 14.28 14.20
N GLN A 221 -9.57 13.45 15.15
CA GLN A 221 -8.23 13.48 15.75
C GLN A 221 -7.26 12.61 14.94
N GLU A 222 -7.69 11.40 14.51
CA GLU A 222 -6.89 10.46 13.73
C GLU A 222 -6.32 11.07 12.46
N VAL A 223 -7.09 11.94 11.78
CA VAL A 223 -6.67 12.55 10.50
C VAL A 223 -5.41 13.42 10.63
N TYR A 224 -5.04 13.81 11.83
CA TYR A 224 -3.85 14.65 12.11
C TYR A 224 -2.68 13.86 12.71
N SER A 225 -2.80 12.55 12.88
CA SER A 225 -1.75 11.71 13.44
C SER A 225 -0.45 11.84 12.67
N ASP A 226 0.67 12.05 13.37
CA ASP A 226 2.00 12.16 12.80
C ASP A 226 2.62 10.79 12.40
N ASN A 227 1.93 9.69 12.67
CA ASN A 227 2.25 8.36 12.16
C ASN A 227 1.75 8.12 10.73
N PHE A 228 1.02 9.07 10.14
CA PHE A 228 0.44 8.93 8.82
C PHE A 228 0.82 10.07 7.89
N GLU A 229 1.07 9.74 6.65
CA GLU A 229 1.27 10.70 5.57
C GLU A 229 -0.07 11.10 4.96
N LEU A 230 -0.28 12.42 4.81
CA LEU A 230 -1.46 12.95 4.11
C LEU A 230 -1.25 12.85 2.59
N LEU A 231 -1.96 11.92 1.95
CA LEU A 231 -1.94 11.75 0.49
C LEU A 231 -2.86 12.74 -0.22
N TRP A 232 -3.97 13.12 0.43
CA TRP A 232 -4.93 14.08 -0.07
C TRP A 232 -5.78 14.64 1.08
N PRO A 233 -6.14 15.94 1.06
CA PRO A 233 -5.68 17.00 0.12
C PRO A 233 -4.19 17.32 0.34
N ALA A 234 -3.60 18.15 -0.52
CA ALA A 234 -2.17 18.49 -0.41
C ALA A 234 -1.76 19.24 0.87
N ASP A 235 -2.74 19.75 1.64
CA ASP A 235 -2.51 20.57 2.83
C ASP A 235 -3.55 20.22 3.92
N TYR A 236 -3.07 20.04 5.15
CA TYR A 236 -3.90 19.79 6.34
C TYR A 236 -4.95 20.89 6.57
N ALA A 237 -4.69 22.14 6.22
CA ALA A 237 -5.65 23.24 6.33
C ALA A 237 -6.86 23.10 5.39
N LYS A 238 -6.79 22.24 4.40
CA LYS A 238 -7.86 21.94 3.43
C LYS A 238 -8.73 20.76 3.82
N ILE A 239 -8.35 19.99 4.86
CA ILE A 239 -9.13 18.85 5.35
C ILE A 239 -10.54 19.33 5.78
N GLY A 240 -11.55 18.61 5.32
CA GLY A 240 -12.97 18.94 5.58
C GLY A 240 -13.51 20.17 4.83
N LYS A 241 -12.69 20.82 4.02
CA LYS A 241 -13.09 21.94 3.13
C LYS A 241 -13.16 21.52 1.67
N THR A 242 -12.40 20.50 1.30
CA THR A 242 -12.32 19.96 -0.05
C THR A 242 -12.85 18.53 -0.05
N PHE A 243 -13.67 18.19 -1.02
CA PHE A 243 -14.27 16.87 -1.17
C PHE A 243 -13.94 16.33 -2.56
N GLY A 244 -13.62 15.05 -2.62
CA GLY A 244 -13.19 14.41 -3.84
C GLY A 244 -14.12 13.29 -4.33
N GLY A 245 -14.01 13.00 -5.62
CA GLY A 245 -14.66 11.89 -6.30
C GLY A 245 -13.68 10.77 -6.68
N ALA A 246 -13.90 10.14 -7.83
CA ALA A 246 -13.13 8.98 -8.31
C ALA A 246 -11.60 9.20 -8.35
N ALA A 247 -11.14 10.40 -8.72
CA ALA A 247 -9.71 10.72 -8.76
C ALA A 247 -9.04 10.69 -7.38
N VAL A 248 -9.79 10.99 -6.31
CA VAL A 248 -9.32 10.93 -4.92
C VAL A 248 -9.30 9.50 -4.43
N ILE A 249 -10.34 8.73 -4.74
CA ILE A 249 -10.43 7.31 -4.40
C ILE A 249 -9.25 6.53 -5.00
N ASN A 250 -8.82 6.89 -6.21
CA ASN A 250 -7.66 6.26 -6.85
C ASN A 250 -6.31 6.48 -6.12
N ARG A 251 -6.22 7.49 -5.25
CA ARG A 251 -5.01 7.75 -4.45
C ARG A 251 -4.93 6.92 -3.16
N GLY A 252 -6.05 6.48 -2.61
CA GLY A 252 -6.14 5.69 -1.38
C GLY A 252 -6.58 4.26 -1.67
N LYS A 253 -5.81 3.50 -2.49
CA LYS A 253 -6.14 2.13 -2.88
C LYS A 253 -5.18 1.07 -2.34
N HIS A 254 -4.19 1.48 -1.54
CA HIS A 254 -3.31 0.50 -0.91
C HIS A 254 -3.96 -0.10 0.34
N PRO A 255 -3.82 -1.41 0.56
CA PRO A 255 -4.32 -2.06 1.77
C PRO A 255 -3.83 -1.36 3.03
N GLY A 256 -4.76 -0.96 3.90
CA GLY A 256 -4.47 -0.22 5.12
C GLY A 256 -4.53 1.31 4.99
N ASP A 257 -4.61 1.90 3.78
CA ASP A 257 -4.86 3.34 3.64
C ASP A 257 -6.17 3.74 4.35
N LEU A 258 -6.18 4.93 4.94
CA LEU A 258 -7.34 5.47 5.65
C LEU A 258 -8.06 6.50 4.80
N GLN A 259 -9.37 6.34 4.64
CA GLN A 259 -10.23 7.33 3.99
C GLN A 259 -11.12 7.99 5.02
N PHE A 260 -11.11 9.31 5.09
CA PHE A 260 -11.93 10.10 5.98
C PHE A 260 -13.05 10.77 5.18
N ALA A 261 -14.29 10.66 5.69
CA ALA A 261 -15.47 11.16 5.00
C ALA A 261 -16.33 12.04 5.89
N CYS A 262 -17.03 12.99 5.27
CA CYS A 262 -18.16 13.72 5.84
C CYS A 262 -19.45 13.07 5.36
N THR A 263 -20.07 12.26 6.19
CA THR A 263 -21.32 11.57 5.88
C THR A 263 -22.57 12.36 6.29
N ASP A 264 -22.40 13.33 7.18
CA ASP A 264 -23.48 14.20 7.66
C ASP A 264 -23.05 15.68 7.58
N LYS A 265 -23.74 16.45 6.74
CA LYS A 265 -23.52 17.89 6.57
C LYS A 265 -23.97 18.74 7.75
N LYS A 266 -24.80 18.19 8.65
CA LYS A 266 -25.39 18.92 9.81
C LYS A 266 -24.53 18.87 11.06
N THR A 267 -23.48 18.03 11.10
CA THR A 267 -22.60 17.99 12.26
C THR A 267 -21.78 19.28 12.31
N GLY A 268 -21.89 20.03 13.39
CA GLY A 268 -21.09 21.24 13.66
C GLY A 268 -19.61 20.96 13.97
N ARG A 269 -19.06 19.81 13.58
CA ARG A 269 -17.65 19.44 13.79
C ARG A 269 -16.74 20.34 12.96
N ALA A 270 -15.69 20.87 13.57
CA ALA A 270 -14.78 21.84 12.97
C ALA A 270 -14.23 21.44 11.59
N ASN A 271 -14.01 20.14 11.37
CA ASN A 271 -13.47 19.60 10.12
C ASN A 271 -14.48 18.80 9.30
N LYS A 272 -15.74 18.79 9.70
CA LYS A 272 -16.83 18.03 9.06
C LYS A 272 -16.54 16.52 8.89
N ILE A 273 -15.50 15.98 9.53
CA ILE A 273 -15.18 14.56 9.51
C ILE A 273 -16.12 13.83 10.45
N THR A 274 -16.83 12.84 9.93
CA THR A 274 -17.79 12.04 10.70
C THR A 274 -17.47 10.55 10.63
N HIS A 275 -16.60 10.14 9.70
CA HIS A 275 -16.35 8.74 9.45
C HIS A 275 -14.93 8.49 8.95
N VAL A 276 -14.39 7.32 9.28
CA VAL A 276 -13.13 6.80 8.76
C VAL A 276 -13.32 5.35 8.32
N THR A 277 -12.65 4.97 7.24
CA THR A 277 -12.62 3.60 6.69
C THR A 277 -11.18 3.20 6.40
N MET A 278 -10.91 1.91 6.38
CA MET A 278 -9.63 1.35 5.97
C MET A 278 -9.79 0.64 4.63
N VAL A 279 -8.91 0.91 3.68
CA VAL A 279 -8.89 0.30 2.35
C VAL A 279 -8.48 -1.16 2.47
N VAL A 280 -9.26 -2.06 1.87
CA VAL A 280 -8.96 -3.49 1.76
C VAL A 280 -8.18 -3.75 0.47
N ASP A 281 -8.72 -3.27 -0.65
CA ASP A 281 -8.15 -3.40 -1.98
C ASP A 281 -8.69 -2.29 -2.91
N SER A 282 -8.51 -2.44 -4.22
CA SER A 282 -8.98 -1.45 -5.21
C SER A 282 -10.50 -1.29 -5.29
N SER A 283 -11.27 -2.17 -4.66
CA SER A 283 -12.74 -2.22 -4.75
C SER A 283 -13.45 -2.17 -3.40
N GLN A 284 -12.77 -2.47 -2.29
CA GLN A 284 -13.40 -2.65 -0.99
C GLN A 284 -12.75 -1.84 0.13
N ILE A 285 -13.57 -1.46 1.10
CA ILE A 285 -13.18 -0.89 2.39
C ILE A 285 -13.72 -1.78 3.53
N VAL A 286 -13.06 -1.73 4.69
CA VAL A 286 -13.59 -2.24 5.96
C VAL A 286 -13.81 -1.08 6.93
N HIS A 287 -14.93 -1.09 7.64
CA HIS A 287 -15.28 -0.03 8.59
C HIS A 287 -16.37 -0.48 9.57
N ALA A 288 -16.45 0.18 10.72
CA ALA A 288 -17.63 0.11 11.58
C ALA A 288 -18.63 1.16 11.10
N ARG A 289 -19.66 0.71 10.33
CA ARG A 289 -20.52 1.59 9.53
C ARG A 289 -21.57 2.33 10.36
N GLY A 290 -22.06 1.73 11.41
CA GLY A 290 -23.09 2.27 12.27
C GLY A 290 -23.90 1.18 12.98
N THR A 291 -24.81 1.56 13.89
CA THR A 291 -25.52 0.64 14.78
C THR A 291 -26.30 -0.45 14.03
N ALA A 292 -26.89 -0.10 12.88
CA ALA A 292 -27.65 -1.07 12.07
C ALA A 292 -26.77 -2.07 11.31
N TYR A 293 -25.47 -1.81 11.17
CA TYR A 293 -24.62 -2.54 10.24
C TYR A 293 -23.40 -3.21 10.90
N GLY A 294 -22.93 -2.69 12.05
CA GLY A 294 -21.72 -3.18 12.69
C GLY A 294 -20.44 -2.94 11.87
N VAL A 295 -19.44 -3.79 12.10
CA VAL A 295 -18.20 -3.84 11.32
C VAL A 295 -18.44 -4.68 10.06
N ARG A 296 -18.12 -4.13 8.88
CA ARG A 296 -18.38 -4.80 7.61
C ARG A 296 -17.43 -4.36 6.51
N LYS A 297 -17.41 -5.10 5.42
CA LYS A 297 -16.83 -4.68 4.14
C LYS A 297 -17.92 -4.05 3.28
N ASP A 298 -17.57 -2.98 2.61
CA ASP A 298 -18.42 -2.30 1.62
C ASP A 298 -17.58 -1.88 0.40
N ASP A 299 -18.27 -1.46 -0.66
CA ASP A 299 -17.63 -0.92 -1.85
C ASP A 299 -16.82 0.35 -1.52
N ILE A 300 -15.64 0.50 -2.11
CA ILE A 300 -14.75 1.65 -1.90
C ILE A 300 -15.39 2.97 -2.35
N GLU A 301 -16.33 2.92 -3.29
CA GLU A 301 -17.05 4.10 -3.78
C GLU A 301 -18.23 4.52 -2.90
N LEU A 302 -18.55 3.77 -1.82
CA LEU A 302 -19.68 4.09 -0.92
C LEU A 302 -19.70 5.55 -0.45
N TYR A 303 -18.52 6.13 -0.23
CA TYR A 303 -18.37 7.52 0.19
C TYR A 303 -17.86 8.45 -0.91
N LYS A 304 -17.97 8.06 -2.19
CA LYS A 304 -17.62 8.90 -3.33
C LYS A 304 -18.23 10.30 -3.22
N GLY A 305 -17.43 11.33 -3.46
CA GLY A 305 -17.84 12.73 -3.30
C GLY A 305 -17.95 13.25 -1.86
N LYS A 306 -17.79 12.37 -0.85
CA LYS A 306 -17.78 12.74 0.57
C LYS A 306 -16.40 12.58 1.22
N ILE A 307 -15.45 11.97 0.54
CA ILE A 307 -14.07 11.83 1.02
C ILE A 307 -13.45 13.21 1.14
N CYS A 308 -12.86 13.50 2.30
CA CYS A 308 -12.24 14.79 2.62
C CYS A 308 -10.77 14.66 3.04
N ALA A 309 -10.27 13.46 3.32
CA ALA A 309 -8.84 13.17 3.48
C ALA A 309 -8.54 11.70 3.19
N ILE A 310 -7.30 11.45 2.74
CA ILE A 310 -6.73 10.11 2.56
C ILE A 310 -5.35 10.13 3.19
N LEU A 311 -5.10 9.18 4.08
CA LEU A 311 -3.84 9.01 4.78
C LEU A 311 -3.28 7.62 4.54
N ARG A 312 -1.95 7.52 4.52
CA ARG A 312 -1.20 6.27 4.51
C ARG A 312 -0.34 6.17 5.76
N TYR A 313 -0.28 5.00 6.38
CA TYR A 313 0.66 4.75 7.46
C TYR A 313 2.09 4.93 6.94
N ASN A 314 2.79 5.91 7.51
CA ASN A 314 4.18 6.24 7.19
C ASN A 314 4.79 7.02 8.39
N PRO A 315 5.30 6.31 9.42
CA PRO A 315 5.88 6.93 10.60
C PRO A 315 7.17 7.70 10.32
N ASP A 316 7.75 7.59 9.12
CA ASP A 316 8.92 8.36 8.70
C ASP A 316 8.57 9.55 7.80
N ALA A 317 7.29 9.75 7.49
CA ALA A 317 6.88 10.91 6.72
C ALA A 317 7.41 12.20 7.34
N PRO A 318 7.88 13.16 6.53
CA PRO A 318 8.33 14.46 7.04
C PRO A 318 7.24 15.14 7.85
N LEU A 319 7.59 15.57 9.08
CA LEU A 319 6.66 16.27 9.93
C LEU A 319 6.28 17.63 9.34
N ARG A 320 4.98 17.93 9.30
CA ARG A 320 4.41 19.13 8.66
C ARG A 320 3.39 19.81 9.56
N LYS A 321 3.20 21.09 9.31
CA LYS A 321 2.16 21.87 9.97
C LYS A 321 0.79 21.23 9.85
N GLY A 322 0.12 21.06 10.99
CA GLY A 322 -1.15 20.36 11.12
C GLY A 322 -1.03 18.98 11.78
N MET A 323 0.12 18.31 11.67
CA MET A 323 0.36 17.01 12.31
C MET A 323 0.39 17.12 13.84
N ARG A 324 0.02 16.02 14.50
CA ARG A 324 -0.01 15.91 15.96
C ARG A 324 0.43 14.52 16.39
N GLY A 325 1.22 14.45 17.47
CA GLY A 325 1.65 13.18 18.05
C GLY A 325 3.00 13.26 18.75
N LEU A 326 3.50 12.09 19.17
CA LEU A 326 4.77 11.98 19.90
C LEU A 326 5.99 12.33 19.04
N ARG A 327 5.94 12.10 17.73
CA ARG A 327 7.02 12.49 16.82
C ARG A 327 7.16 14.01 16.76
N VAL A 328 6.02 14.73 16.73
CA VAL A 328 6.01 16.19 16.79
C VAL A 328 6.53 16.66 18.15
N GLU A 329 6.12 16.03 19.24
CA GLU A 329 6.59 16.36 20.59
C GLU A 329 8.10 16.15 20.73
N ALA A 330 8.63 15.03 20.22
CA ALA A 330 10.06 14.73 20.20
C ALA A 330 10.86 15.79 19.40
N LEU A 331 10.36 16.19 18.22
CA LEU A 331 10.93 17.28 17.44
C LEU A 331 10.95 18.59 18.26
N GLN A 332 9.86 18.95 18.92
CA GLN A 332 9.77 20.15 19.74
C GLN A 332 10.75 20.12 20.91
N LYS A 333 10.90 18.98 21.61
CA LYS A 333 11.90 18.78 22.65
C LYS A 333 13.33 18.97 22.12
N ALA A 334 13.64 18.44 20.95
CA ALA A 334 14.95 18.61 20.30
C ALA A 334 15.21 20.08 19.91
N LEU A 335 14.19 20.80 19.44
CA LEU A 335 14.30 22.24 19.13
C LEU A 335 14.50 23.10 20.39
N ILE A 336 13.81 22.77 21.49
CA ILE A 336 13.96 23.41 22.79
C ILE A 336 15.40 23.20 23.30
N ALA A 337 15.96 21.99 23.19
CA ALA A 337 17.36 21.73 23.57
C ALA A 337 18.38 22.56 22.76
N LYS A 338 17.99 22.99 21.54
CA LYS A 338 18.78 23.91 20.70
C LYS A 338 18.49 25.40 20.99
N GLY A 339 17.70 25.71 22.01
CA GLY A 339 17.37 27.08 22.44
C GLY A 339 16.10 27.67 21.86
N ALA A 340 15.24 26.87 21.23
CA ALA A 340 13.93 27.34 20.75
C ALA A 340 12.97 27.61 21.93
N LYS A 341 12.30 28.77 21.91
CA LYS A 341 11.29 29.15 22.94
C LYS A 341 9.89 28.71 22.48
N ILE A 342 9.63 27.42 22.47
CA ILE A 342 8.32 26.81 22.13
C ILE A 342 7.90 25.84 23.24
N LYS A 343 6.65 25.35 23.17
CA LYS A 343 6.17 24.26 24.03
C LYS A 343 6.30 22.93 23.30
N ALA A 344 6.57 21.85 24.03
CA ALA A 344 6.50 20.48 23.53
C ALA A 344 5.09 19.93 23.81
N ASP A 345 4.12 20.36 22.99
CA ASP A 345 2.70 20.04 23.12
C ASP A 345 2.22 18.99 22.09
N GLY A 346 3.14 18.44 21.30
CA GLY A 346 2.84 17.47 20.25
C GLY A 346 2.03 18.03 19.08
N VAL A 347 1.87 19.39 18.97
CA VAL A 347 1.12 20.03 17.88
C VAL A 347 2.05 20.80 16.97
N TYR A 348 2.20 20.37 15.73
CA TYR A 348 3.01 21.08 14.73
C TYR A 348 2.27 22.35 14.25
N GLY A 349 2.36 23.40 15.03
CA GLY A 349 1.79 24.71 14.73
C GLY A 349 2.78 25.67 14.08
N THR A 350 2.36 26.94 13.93
CA THR A 350 3.19 28.01 13.35
C THR A 350 4.48 28.26 14.17
N ASN A 351 4.42 28.10 15.49
CA ASN A 351 5.61 28.30 16.34
C ASN A 351 6.63 27.18 16.14
N THR A 352 6.17 25.92 15.99
CA THR A 352 7.04 24.77 15.66
C THR A 352 7.67 24.98 14.28
N GLU A 353 6.88 25.39 13.28
CA GLU A 353 7.37 25.67 11.93
C GLU A 353 8.49 26.73 11.91
N LYS A 354 8.28 27.85 12.59
CA LYS A 354 9.30 28.90 12.74
C LYS A 354 10.56 28.39 13.48
N ALA A 355 10.38 27.55 14.49
CA ALA A 355 11.49 26.97 15.23
C ALA A 355 12.30 25.99 14.35
N VAL A 356 11.65 25.18 13.52
CA VAL A 356 12.32 24.30 12.54
C VAL A 356 13.15 25.12 11.55
N GLN A 357 12.58 26.21 11.00
CA GLN A 357 13.30 27.11 10.08
C GLN A 357 14.55 27.72 10.72
N LYS A 358 14.47 28.09 12.00
CA LYS A 358 15.57 28.77 12.71
C LYS A 358 16.62 27.81 13.28
N TYR A 359 16.21 26.67 13.82
CA TYR A 359 17.06 25.76 14.60
C TYR A 359 17.22 24.36 13.97
N GLY A 360 16.45 24.06 12.92
CA GLY A 360 16.42 22.72 12.30
C GLY A 360 17.71 22.32 11.57
N GLY A 361 18.59 23.26 11.24
CA GLY A 361 19.78 23.01 10.43
C GLY A 361 19.40 22.79 8.95
N ALA A 362 20.17 23.33 8.02
CA ALA A 362 20.05 22.94 6.62
C ALA A 362 20.41 21.42 6.50
N ARG A 363 19.49 20.63 5.91
CA ARG A 363 19.84 19.30 5.41
C ARG A 363 20.46 19.43 4.04
#